data_59f009f7d411c807128ae2549b1a8cb6
#
_entry.id   59f009f7d411c807128ae2549b1a8cb6
#
_cell.length_a   1.000
_cell.length_b   1.000
_cell.length_c   1.000
_cell.angle_alpha   90.00
_cell.angle_beta   90.00
_cell.angle_gamma   90.00
#
_symmetry.space_group_name_H-M   'P 1'
#
loop_
_entity.id
_entity.type
_entity.pdbx_description
1 polymer ?
#
loop_
_entity_poly.entity_id
_entity_poly.type
_entity_poly.pdbx_seq_one_letter_code
_entity_poly.pdbx_strand_id
1 'polypeptide(L)' 'MRIIYKNKIYKVEQDKVLFRITYYDEQKNNRKFNNNKKVKRSVLTRDIELVNLYLPVNLKIK' A
#
# COMPACT_ATOMS: atom_id res chain seq x y z
N MET A 1 14.31 -6.66 -4.78
CA MET A 1 13.17 -5.81 -4.35
C MET A 1 13.65 -4.76 -3.37
N ARG A 2 13.27 -3.54 -3.59
CA ARG A 2 13.69 -2.41 -2.76
C ARG A 2 12.49 -1.84 -2.02
N ILE A 3 12.58 -1.72 -0.69
CA ILE A 3 11.55 -1.05 0.09
C ILE A 3 11.82 0.45 0.03
N ILE A 4 10.86 1.20 -0.45
CA ILE A 4 10.94 2.66 -0.52
C ILE A 4 10.41 3.29 0.75
N TYR A 5 9.27 2.79 1.22
CA TYR A 5 8.63 3.36 2.38
C TYR A 5 7.70 2.35 3.05
N LYS A 6 7.68 2.36 4.37
CA LYS A 6 6.82 1.47 5.15
C LYS A 6 6.30 2.21 6.37
N ASN A 7 5.01 2.10 6.61
CA ASN A 7 4.41 2.54 7.86
C ASN A 7 3.44 1.48 8.39
N LYS A 8 2.66 1.81 9.40
CA LYS A 8 1.73 0.85 10.03
C LYS A 8 0.57 0.46 9.14
N ILE A 9 0.26 1.28 8.15
CA ILE A 9 -0.94 1.14 7.32
C ILE A 9 -0.61 0.52 5.98
N TYR A 10 0.50 0.93 5.39
CA TYR A 10 0.87 0.48 4.05
C TYR A 10 2.38 0.41 3.88
N LYS A 11 2.78 -0.23 2.79
CA LYS A 11 4.17 -0.37 2.40
C LYS A 11 4.28 -0.12 0.90
N VAL A 12 5.27 0.67 0.51
CA VAL A 12 5.57 0.93 -0.89
C VAL A 12 6.92 0.30 -1.21
N GLU A 13 6.95 -0.56 -2.20
CA GLU A 13 8.15 -1.26 -2.63
C GLU A 13 8.39 -1.02 -4.11
N GLN A 14 9.64 -0.97 -4.49
CA GLN A 14 10.01 -0.92 -5.90
C GLN A 14 10.58 -2.27 -6.32
N ASP A 15 10.02 -2.84 -7.37
CA ASP A 15 10.48 -4.08 -7.98
C ASP A 15 10.77 -3.79 -9.46
N LYS A 16 12.05 -3.61 -9.79
CA LYS A 16 12.48 -3.20 -11.14
C LYS A 16 11.80 -1.90 -11.57
N VAL A 17 10.93 -1.95 -12.59
CA VAL A 17 10.22 -0.78 -13.09
C VAL A 17 8.82 -0.65 -12.49
N LEU A 18 8.39 -1.64 -11.70
CA LEU A 18 7.07 -1.64 -11.09
C LEU A 18 7.15 -1.26 -9.62
N PHE A 19 6.11 -0.61 -9.17
CA PHE A 19 5.94 -0.31 -7.75
C PHE A 19 4.81 -1.15 -7.21
N ARG A 20 5.04 -1.76 -6.06
CA ARG A 20 4.02 -2.51 -5.34
C ARG A 20 3.61 -1.72 -4.12
N ILE A 21 2.34 -1.39 -4.05
CA ILE A 21 1.75 -0.74 -2.89
C ILE A 21 0.94 -1.78 -2.14
N THR A 22 1.37 -2.12 -0.94
CA THR A 22 0.68 -3.08 -0.09
C THR A 22 0.00 -2.32 1.03
N TYR A 23 -1.29 -2.53 1.22
CA TYR A 23 -2.02 -1.89 2.28
C TYR A 23 -2.99 -2.86 2.94
N TYR A 24 -3.42 -2.50 4.13
CA TYR A 24 -4.37 -3.31 4.89
C TYR A 24 -5.70 -2.59 4.92
N ASP A 25 -6.71 -3.25 4.41
CA ASP A 25 -8.06 -2.74 4.37
C ASP A 25 -8.89 -3.43 5.44
N GLU A 26 -9.55 -2.66 6.27
CA GLU A 26 -10.39 -3.19 7.32
C GLU A 26 -11.78 -3.43 6.77
N GLN A 27 -12.10 -4.68 6.51
CA GLN A 27 -13.44 -5.05 6.11
C GLN A 27 -14.34 -5.16 7.32
N LYS A 28 -15.28 -4.27 7.43
CA LYS A 28 -16.35 -4.39 8.38
C LYS A 28 -17.31 -5.46 7.90
N ASN A 29 -17.26 -6.59 8.55
CA ASN A 29 -18.21 -7.64 8.27
C ASN A 29 -19.47 -7.36 9.08
N ASN A 30 -20.52 -6.96 8.39
CA ASN A 30 -21.81 -6.64 9.01
C ASN A 30 -22.61 -7.88 9.39
N ARG A 31 -21.99 -9.04 9.41
CA ARG A 31 -22.69 -10.27 9.74
C ARG A 31 -22.35 -10.70 11.16
N LYS A 32 -22.98 -11.80 11.56
CA LYS A 32 -22.92 -12.38 12.91
C LYS A 32 -21.53 -12.55 13.49
N PHE A 33 -20.51 -12.47 12.69
CA PHE A 33 -19.14 -12.74 13.14
C PHE A 33 -18.33 -11.47 13.29
N ASN A 34 -18.77 -10.41 13.61
CA ASN A 34 -18.03 -9.22 14.02
C ASN A 34 -16.50 -9.28 13.94
N ASN A 35 -15.98 -10.02 12.99
CA ASN A 35 -14.55 -10.15 12.84
C ASN A 35 -14.04 -9.06 11.90
N ASN A 36 -13.50 -8.03 12.47
CA ASN A 36 -12.73 -7.03 11.74
C ASN A 36 -11.44 -7.70 11.27
N LYS A 37 -11.49 -8.35 10.13
CA LYS A 37 -10.29 -8.87 9.52
C LYS A 37 -9.65 -7.80 8.66
N LYS A 38 -8.41 -7.51 8.96
CA LYS A 38 -7.58 -6.71 8.08
C LYS A 38 -7.21 -7.56 6.87
N VAL A 39 -7.69 -7.17 5.71
CA VAL A 39 -7.36 -7.84 4.47
C VAL A 39 -6.18 -7.14 3.82
N LYS A 40 -5.14 -7.89 3.55
CA LYS A 40 -3.97 -7.40 2.85
C LYS A 40 -4.28 -7.28 1.36
N ARG A 41 -4.11 -6.10 0.81
CA ARG A 41 -4.28 -5.85 -0.62
C ARG A 41 -3.00 -5.29 -1.20
N SER A 42 -2.72 -5.62 -2.44
CA SER A 42 -1.57 -5.06 -3.14
C SER A 42 -1.94 -4.62 -4.54
N VAL A 43 -1.33 -3.53 -4.96
CA VAL A 43 -1.52 -2.96 -6.29
C VAL A 43 -0.15 -2.81 -6.93
N LEU A 44 -0.04 -3.25 -8.18
CA LEU A 44 1.16 -3.04 -8.98
C LEU A 44 0.90 -1.90 -9.96
N THR A 45 1.79 -0.94 -9.99
CA THR A 45 1.62 0.22 -10.85
C THR A 45 2.95 0.74 -11.36
N ARG A 46 2.92 1.34 -12.54
CA ARG A 46 4.05 2.12 -13.06
C ARG A 46 3.81 3.62 -12.87
N ASP A 47 2.64 3.98 -12.40
CA ASP A 47 2.24 5.37 -12.25
C ASP A 47 2.91 5.98 -11.01
N ILE A 48 3.91 6.82 -11.26
CA ILE A 48 4.64 7.50 -10.19
C ILE A 48 3.74 8.45 -9.41
N GLU A 49 2.76 9.05 -10.06
CA GLU A 49 1.82 9.93 -9.40
C GLU A 49 1.00 9.18 -8.36
N LEU A 50 0.55 7.98 -8.70
CA LEU A 50 -0.17 7.12 -7.77
C LEU A 50 0.73 6.72 -6.60
N VAL A 51 1.96 6.32 -6.89
CA VAL A 51 2.93 5.98 -5.86
C VAL A 51 3.17 7.16 -4.92
N ASN A 52 3.27 8.35 -5.45
CA ASN A 52 3.53 9.55 -4.68
C ASN A 52 2.38 9.92 -3.74
N LEU A 53 1.18 9.45 -4.00
CA LEU A 53 0.07 9.63 -3.06
C LEU A 53 0.30 8.88 -1.74
N TYR A 54 1.11 7.83 -1.80
CA TYR A 54 1.43 7.02 -0.62
C TYR A 54 2.78 7.36 0.01
N LEU A 55 3.54 8.23 -0.63
CA LEU A 55 4.86 8.61 -0.12
C LEU A 55 4.81 9.96 0.58
N PRO A 56 5.59 10.11 1.66
CA PRO A 56 5.72 11.43 2.27
C PRO A 56 6.45 12.40 1.33
N VAL A 57 6.28 13.68 1.56
CA VAL A 57 6.80 14.74 0.68
C VAL A 57 8.30 14.59 0.42
N ASN A 58 9.05 14.21 1.42
CA ASN A 58 10.52 14.08 1.30
C ASN A 58 10.96 12.84 0.53
N LEU A 59 10.08 11.89 0.29
CA LEU A 59 10.40 10.66 -0.45
C LEU A 59 9.72 10.58 -1.81
N LYS A 60 8.97 11.60 -2.20
CA LYS A 60 8.28 11.60 -3.49
C LYS A 60 9.26 11.50 -4.65
N ILE A 61 8.90 10.68 -5.62
CA ILE A 61 9.69 10.45 -6.82
C ILE A 61 9.38 11.54 -7.84
N LYS A 62 10.41 12.06 -8.40
CA LYS A 62 10.30 13.11 -9.44
C LYS A 62 10.32 12.49 -10.83
#